data_7d8f0fe5d1c5c6c0db5a50acfa7c4e34
#
_entry.id   7d8f0fe5d1c5c6c0db5a50acfa7c4e34
#
_cell.length_a   1.000
_cell.length_b   1.000
_cell.length_c   1.000
_cell.angle_alpha   90.00
_cell.angle_beta   90.00
_cell.angle_gamma   90.00
#
_symmetry.space_group_name_H-M   'P 1'
#
loop_
_entity.id
_entity.type
_entity.pdbx_description
1 polymer ?
#
loop_
_entity_poly.entity_id
_entity_poly.type
_entity_poly.pdbx_seq_one_letter_code
_entity_poly.pdbx_strand_id
1 'polypeptide(L)'
;MANSIPRAEHPNPQFERESWLNLNGEWEFEIDNSVSGRERGLQNAEHLSSKIIVPFCPESRLSGVENTDFMNCVWYRRDIEISESELEGIVILHFGAVDYDATVYINGEEAMHHKGGYVSFAGDITKFLKAGKNSIAVEARDDVRNPLIPRGKQSERLHSHDCDYTRTTGIWQTVWVEFVPKSYIKSIKLFPNPESSSVAFSCELCGSGELGIDVLYEGKLVGRYDCKNAAGCVSGDMKLIEKHLWEVGCGRIYNLVITFGGDTVKSYFGLRDIRLDGFKYLINGKSVFQRLVLDQGFYRDGIYTAPDDSDMIKDIEISLAAGFNGARLHQKVFEQRFLYHCDRLGYIVWGEYPNWGLDYSAPDAIYGILPEWCEEVKRDFNHPSIIGWCPFNETWDYAGREQRDELLEAVYKITKQLDSTRPCIDTSGNFHVMSDIFDVHDYEQDPKIFKENYDKLVSDGTLFDRHDSRQKYAGEPTFVSEYGGIKWVVGEQDENAWGYGNAPRTENEFIERYRGLTEALLGNELMFGFCYTQLYDIEQEQNGLYTYDREPKFDMTVFHGINSAKAAIEE
;
A
#
# COMPACT_ATOMS: atom_id res chain seq x y z
N MET A 1 -19.02 8.16 -28.32
CA MET A 1 -19.06 7.51 -26.99
C MET A 1 -18.75 8.60 -26.00
N ALA A 2 -19.59 8.83 -24.98
CA ALA A 2 -19.22 9.75 -23.91
C ALA A 2 -17.93 9.18 -23.28
N ASN A 3 -16.88 10.00 -23.19
CA ASN A 3 -15.65 9.60 -22.51
C ASN A 3 -16.04 9.28 -21.05
N SER A 4 -16.02 8.01 -20.69
CA SER A 4 -16.17 7.62 -19.29
C SER A 4 -14.94 8.15 -18.54
N ILE A 5 -15.14 8.74 -17.36
CA ILE A 5 -14.04 9.16 -16.49
C ILE A 5 -13.29 7.88 -16.08
N PRO A 6 -11.96 7.79 -16.32
CA PRO A 6 -11.19 6.65 -15.85
C PRO A 6 -11.16 6.64 -14.32
N ARG A 7 -11.22 5.45 -13.71
CA ARG A 7 -11.24 5.32 -12.25
C ARG A 7 -12.30 6.24 -11.63
N ALA A 8 -13.54 6.02 -12.05
CA ALA A 8 -14.69 6.88 -11.71
C ALA A 8 -15.21 6.68 -10.27
N GLU A 9 -14.83 5.59 -9.63
CA GLU A 9 -15.19 5.24 -8.24
C GLU A 9 -14.59 6.20 -7.22
N HIS A 10 -15.24 6.32 -6.04
CA HIS A 10 -14.69 7.15 -4.95
C HIS A 10 -13.35 6.56 -4.46
N PRO A 11 -12.24 7.33 -4.42
CA PRO A 11 -10.90 6.78 -4.15
C PRO A 11 -10.69 6.34 -2.69
N ASN A 12 -11.44 6.91 -1.74
CA ASN A 12 -11.32 6.60 -0.31
C ASN A 12 -12.63 6.08 0.29
N PRO A 13 -12.91 4.76 0.23
CA PRO A 13 -14.14 4.17 0.78
C PRO A 13 -14.25 4.23 2.31
N GLN A 14 -13.14 4.44 3.03
CA GLN A 14 -13.15 4.63 4.49
C GLN A 14 -13.48 6.06 4.92
N PHE A 15 -13.59 7.00 3.99
CA PHE A 15 -13.91 8.38 4.30
C PHE A 15 -14.62 9.05 3.11
N GLU A 16 -15.86 8.60 2.83
CA GLU A 16 -16.61 8.96 1.63
C GLU A 16 -17.65 10.04 1.92
N ARG A 17 -17.64 11.11 1.11
CA ARG A 17 -18.67 12.14 1.04
C ARG A 17 -19.46 12.05 -0.25
N GLU A 18 -20.75 12.43 -0.21
CA GLU A 18 -21.58 12.48 -1.42
C GLU A 18 -21.26 13.69 -2.29
N SER A 19 -20.83 14.81 -1.67
CA SER A 19 -20.51 16.05 -2.39
C SER A 19 -19.02 16.06 -2.77
N TRP A 20 -18.71 15.44 -3.91
CA TRP A 20 -17.36 15.39 -4.46
C TRP A 20 -17.36 15.46 -5.99
N LEU A 21 -16.22 15.80 -6.57
CA LEU A 21 -16.00 15.88 -8.02
C LEU A 21 -14.72 15.13 -8.38
N ASN A 22 -14.84 14.10 -9.21
CA ASN A 22 -13.68 13.38 -9.75
C ASN A 22 -13.01 14.24 -10.84
N LEU A 23 -11.71 14.48 -10.72
CA LEU A 23 -10.90 15.23 -11.67
C LEU A 23 -10.04 14.35 -12.57
N ASN A 24 -10.24 13.04 -12.61
CA ASN A 24 -9.56 12.17 -13.56
C ASN A 24 -10.01 12.46 -14.99
N GLY A 25 -9.25 11.97 -15.96
CA GLY A 25 -9.47 12.14 -17.38
C GLY A 25 -8.44 13.05 -18.02
N GLU A 26 -8.80 13.76 -19.09
CA GLU A 26 -7.86 14.57 -19.86
C GLU A 26 -7.40 15.81 -19.08
N TRP A 27 -6.06 15.93 -18.92
CA TRP A 27 -5.35 17.12 -18.45
C TRP A 27 -4.40 17.60 -19.54
N GLU A 28 -4.08 18.88 -19.56
CA GLU A 28 -2.94 19.39 -20.31
C GLU A 28 -1.65 19.01 -19.60
N PHE A 29 -0.58 18.78 -20.37
CA PHE A 29 0.67 18.19 -19.86
C PHE A 29 1.91 18.75 -20.56
N GLU A 30 3.01 18.86 -19.81
CA GLU A 30 4.31 19.23 -20.37
C GLU A 30 5.46 18.57 -19.61
N ILE A 31 6.42 18.00 -20.34
CA ILE A 31 7.69 17.51 -19.79
C ILE A 31 8.67 18.68 -19.73
N ASP A 32 9.22 18.95 -18.54
CA ASP A 32 10.14 20.06 -18.27
C ASP A 32 11.47 19.55 -17.70
N ASN A 33 12.24 18.83 -18.50
CA ASN A 33 13.52 18.26 -18.07
C ASN A 33 14.55 19.30 -17.61
N SER A 34 14.40 20.56 -18.01
CA SER A 34 15.25 21.67 -17.58
C SER A 34 14.85 22.30 -16.25
N VAL A 35 13.71 21.89 -15.70
CA VAL A 35 13.12 22.42 -14.45
C VAL A 35 12.98 23.96 -14.50
N SER A 36 12.57 24.46 -15.66
CA SER A 36 12.45 25.91 -15.94
C SER A 36 11.00 26.40 -15.97
N GLY A 37 10.03 25.53 -15.70
CA GLY A 37 8.60 25.81 -15.85
C GLY A 37 8.14 27.01 -15.02
N ARG A 38 8.62 27.17 -13.77
CA ARG A 38 8.30 28.33 -12.93
C ARG A 38 8.81 29.65 -13.54
N GLU A 39 10.03 29.66 -14.11
CA GLU A 39 10.60 30.84 -14.77
C GLU A 39 9.85 31.18 -16.06
N ARG A 40 9.36 30.14 -16.77
CA ARG A 40 8.52 30.29 -17.97
C ARG A 40 7.07 30.68 -17.64
N GLY A 41 6.68 30.64 -16.37
CA GLY A 41 5.36 30.99 -15.90
C GLY A 41 4.29 29.92 -16.18
N LEU A 42 4.64 28.62 -16.22
CA LEU A 42 3.73 27.54 -16.54
C LEU A 42 2.58 27.44 -15.54
N GLN A 43 2.75 27.85 -14.28
CA GLN A 43 1.68 27.95 -13.29
C GLN A 43 0.54 28.90 -13.69
N ASN A 44 0.81 29.85 -14.62
CA ASN A 44 -0.15 30.81 -15.16
C ASN A 44 -0.48 30.58 -16.63
N ALA A 45 0.05 29.51 -17.24
CA ALA A 45 -0.17 29.25 -18.66
C ALA A 45 -1.66 29.00 -18.95
N GLU A 46 -2.16 29.50 -20.08
CA GLU A 46 -3.51 29.18 -20.54
C GLU A 46 -3.56 27.75 -21.09
N HIS A 47 -2.46 27.27 -21.67
CA HIS A 47 -2.31 25.94 -22.25
C HIS A 47 -0.91 25.41 -22.04
N LEU A 48 -0.78 24.07 -21.91
CA LEU A 48 0.47 23.32 -21.97
C LEU A 48 0.63 22.65 -23.33
N SER A 49 1.83 22.13 -23.63
CA SER A 49 2.22 21.67 -24.97
C SER A 49 1.57 20.39 -25.44
N SER A 50 1.06 19.55 -24.53
CA SER A 50 0.49 18.22 -24.81
C SER A 50 -0.67 17.89 -23.86
N LYS A 51 -1.11 16.63 -23.87
CA LYS A 51 -2.19 16.12 -23.06
C LYS A 51 -1.80 14.79 -22.43
N ILE A 52 -2.45 14.47 -21.30
CA ILE A 52 -2.31 13.22 -20.57
C ILE A 52 -3.66 12.78 -20.00
N ILE A 53 -3.85 11.49 -19.80
CA ILE A 53 -5.02 10.93 -19.11
C ILE A 53 -4.65 10.60 -17.65
N VAL A 54 -5.09 11.43 -16.70
CA VAL A 54 -4.99 11.20 -15.26
C VAL A 54 -6.03 10.13 -14.85
N PRO A 55 -5.72 9.14 -14.00
CA PRO A 55 -4.59 9.10 -13.07
C PRO A 55 -3.39 8.27 -13.55
N PHE A 56 -3.19 8.08 -14.82
CA PHE A 56 -2.11 7.25 -15.34
C PHE A 56 -0.82 8.05 -15.50
N CYS A 57 0.29 7.50 -15.01
CA CYS A 57 1.60 8.15 -15.11
C CYS A 57 2.07 8.27 -16.58
N PRO A 58 2.89 9.26 -16.93
CA PRO A 58 3.28 9.51 -18.32
C PRO A 58 4.06 8.37 -18.98
N GLU A 59 4.67 7.48 -18.21
CA GLU A 59 5.34 6.28 -18.73
C GLU A 59 4.35 5.23 -19.24
N SER A 60 3.13 5.22 -18.69
CA SER A 60 2.12 4.20 -18.98
C SER A 60 1.44 4.40 -20.33
N ARG A 61 1.00 3.29 -20.94
CA ARG A 61 0.21 3.32 -22.17
C ARG A 61 -1.15 4.00 -21.97
N LEU A 62 -1.78 3.79 -20.82
CA LEU A 62 -3.11 4.34 -20.51
C LEU A 62 -3.09 5.85 -20.33
N SER A 63 -1.95 6.46 -20.08
CA SER A 63 -1.81 7.92 -20.03
C SER A 63 -1.95 8.59 -21.40
N GLY A 64 -1.68 7.83 -22.48
CA GLY A 64 -1.61 8.35 -23.86
C GLY A 64 -0.31 9.11 -24.17
N VAL A 65 0.64 9.17 -23.23
CA VAL A 65 1.97 9.78 -23.41
C VAL A 65 3.01 8.71 -23.74
N GLU A 66 3.04 7.61 -22.97
CA GLU A 66 3.89 6.43 -23.19
C GLU A 66 5.38 6.79 -23.33
N ASN A 67 5.88 7.68 -22.46
CA ASN A 67 7.27 8.12 -22.43
C ASN A 67 8.02 7.51 -21.25
N THR A 68 8.93 6.58 -21.53
CA THR A 68 9.77 5.89 -20.53
C THR A 68 11.16 6.51 -20.34
N ASP A 69 11.46 7.66 -20.95
CA ASP A 69 12.68 8.42 -20.68
C ASP A 69 12.63 9.04 -19.26
N PHE A 70 13.80 9.45 -18.75
CA PHE A 70 13.83 10.19 -17.48
C PHE A 70 13.14 11.54 -17.62
N MET A 71 12.24 11.84 -16.71
CA MET A 71 11.48 13.09 -16.64
C MET A 71 11.74 13.76 -15.28
N ASN A 72 12.71 14.69 -15.24
CA ASN A 72 13.10 15.35 -13.98
C ASN A 72 12.00 16.25 -13.41
N CYS A 73 11.09 16.72 -14.26
CA CYS A 73 9.95 17.56 -13.89
C CYS A 73 8.85 17.42 -14.94
N VAL A 74 7.63 17.34 -14.49
CA VAL A 74 6.43 17.35 -15.35
C VAL A 74 5.42 18.36 -14.81
N TRP A 75 4.64 18.93 -15.73
CA TRP A 75 3.59 19.88 -15.43
C TRP A 75 2.25 19.36 -15.91
N TYR A 76 1.23 19.54 -15.07
CA TYR A 76 -0.16 19.23 -15.36
C TYR A 76 -0.97 20.52 -15.26
N ARG A 77 -2.04 20.63 -16.07
CA ARG A 77 -3.00 21.74 -15.96
C ARG A 77 -4.41 21.27 -16.30
N ARG A 78 -5.37 21.72 -15.51
CA ARG A 78 -6.79 21.50 -15.74
C ARG A 78 -7.62 22.70 -15.29
N ASP A 79 -8.68 22.99 -16.05
CA ASP A 79 -9.71 23.93 -15.64
C ASP A 79 -10.82 23.23 -14.89
N ILE A 80 -11.37 23.89 -13.87
CA ILE A 80 -12.55 23.49 -13.11
C ILE A 80 -13.54 24.64 -13.03
N GLU A 81 -14.83 24.32 -13.00
CA GLU A 81 -15.91 25.29 -12.76
C GLU A 81 -16.38 25.17 -11.33
N ILE A 82 -16.44 26.28 -10.61
CA ILE A 82 -16.89 26.34 -9.21
C ILE A 82 -18.08 27.34 -9.14
N SER A 83 -19.18 26.89 -8.57
CA SER A 83 -20.39 27.71 -8.38
C SER A 83 -20.25 28.62 -7.14
N GLU A 84 -21.06 29.70 -7.09
CA GLU A 84 -21.15 30.56 -5.89
C GLU A 84 -21.56 29.77 -4.64
N SER A 85 -22.46 28.80 -4.79
CA SER A 85 -22.94 27.96 -3.68
C SER A 85 -21.86 27.04 -3.10
N GLU A 86 -20.95 26.52 -3.94
CA GLU A 86 -19.82 25.70 -3.48
C GLU A 86 -18.79 26.52 -2.69
N LEU A 87 -18.69 27.83 -2.95
CA LEU A 87 -17.82 28.74 -2.19
C LEU A 87 -18.40 29.19 -0.85
N GLU A 88 -19.67 28.87 -0.54
CA GLU A 88 -20.24 29.14 0.79
C GLU A 88 -19.63 28.24 1.89
N GLY A 89 -19.10 27.07 1.50
CA GLY A 89 -18.41 26.10 2.34
C GLY A 89 -16.89 26.17 2.24
N ILE A 90 -16.25 25.02 2.33
CA ILE A 90 -14.82 24.79 2.14
C ILE A 90 -14.64 23.84 0.96
N VAL A 91 -13.68 24.13 0.10
CA VAL A 91 -13.32 23.30 -1.05
C VAL A 91 -11.97 22.65 -0.77
N ILE A 92 -11.95 21.32 -0.67
CA ILE A 92 -10.74 20.55 -0.37
C ILE A 92 -10.31 19.83 -1.64
N LEU A 93 -9.11 20.10 -2.12
CA LEU A 93 -8.50 19.39 -3.25
C LEU A 93 -7.62 18.27 -2.71
N HIS A 94 -7.80 17.08 -3.28
CA HIS A 94 -7.12 15.84 -2.89
C HIS A 94 -6.33 15.26 -4.07
N PHE A 95 -5.17 14.70 -3.76
CA PHE A 95 -4.38 13.85 -4.65
C PHE A 95 -4.18 12.49 -3.97
N GLY A 96 -4.46 11.41 -4.66
CA GLY A 96 -4.21 10.05 -4.16
C GLY A 96 -2.71 9.74 -4.04
N ALA A 97 -1.93 10.15 -5.04
CA ALA A 97 -0.46 10.15 -5.00
C ALA A 97 0.11 10.96 -6.17
N VAL A 98 1.26 11.59 -5.94
CA VAL A 98 2.05 12.31 -6.96
C VAL A 98 3.53 12.06 -6.69
N ASP A 99 4.22 11.33 -7.56
CA ASP A 99 5.65 11.04 -7.42
C ASP A 99 6.50 12.16 -8.03
N TYR A 100 7.33 12.87 -7.28
CA TYR A 100 7.71 12.74 -5.87
C TYR A 100 7.51 14.06 -5.11
N ASP A 101 7.98 15.20 -5.62
CA ASP A 101 7.93 16.53 -5.00
C ASP A 101 6.91 17.39 -5.76
N ALA A 102 5.69 17.50 -5.20
CA ALA A 102 4.54 18.10 -5.85
C ALA A 102 4.26 19.52 -5.32
N THR A 103 4.16 20.49 -6.22
CA THR A 103 3.66 21.84 -5.92
C THR A 103 2.39 22.09 -6.72
N VAL A 104 1.32 22.47 -6.03
CA VAL A 104 0.00 22.71 -6.62
C VAL A 104 -0.32 24.20 -6.60
N TYR A 105 -0.72 24.70 -7.76
CA TYR A 105 -1.11 26.10 -7.96
C TYR A 105 -2.59 26.18 -8.32
N ILE A 106 -3.29 27.14 -7.72
CA ILE A 106 -4.68 27.49 -8.04
C ILE A 106 -4.70 28.91 -8.59
N ASN A 107 -5.17 29.09 -9.81
CA ASN A 107 -5.16 30.40 -10.49
C ASN A 107 -3.77 31.07 -10.49
N GLY A 108 -2.70 30.27 -10.54
CA GLY A 108 -1.31 30.72 -10.55
C GLY A 108 -0.69 30.99 -9.18
N GLU A 109 -1.45 30.92 -8.10
CA GLU A 109 -0.95 31.05 -6.72
C GLU A 109 -0.64 29.67 -6.13
N GLU A 110 0.50 29.54 -5.45
CA GLU A 110 0.88 28.29 -4.76
C GLU A 110 -0.08 28.02 -3.61
N ALA A 111 -0.80 26.90 -3.70
CA ALA A 111 -1.83 26.52 -2.73
C ALA A 111 -1.36 25.39 -1.80
N MET A 112 -0.60 24.42 -2.33
CA MET A 112 -0.13 23.25 -1.58
C MET A 112 1.25 22.81 -2.06
N HIS A 113 2.01 22.19 -1.17
CA HIS A 113 3.25 21.49 -1.46
C HIS A 113 3.28 20.20 -0.67
N HIS A 114 3.65 19.09 -1.33
CA HIS A 114 3.82 17.77 -0.70
C HIS A 114 5.08 17.10 -1.23
N LYS A 115 5.77 16.38 -0.36
CA LYS A 115 6.95 15.63 -0.67
C LYS A 115 6.79 14.20 -0.19
N GLY A 116 6.70 13.29 -1.14
CA GLY A 116 6.39 11.87 -0.97
C GLY A 116 5.63 11.37 -2.21
N GLY A 117 6.01 10.20 -2.73
CA GLY A 117 5.52 9.69 -4.02
C GLY A 117 4.29 8.78 -3.92
N TYR A 118 3.86 8.40 -2.71
CA TYR A 118 3.02 7.22 -2.53
C TYR A 118 1.75 7.46 -1.70
N VAL A 119 1.74 8.45 -0.82
CA VAL A 119 0.64 8.69 0.10
C VAL A 119 -0.21 9.88 -0.34
N SER A 120 -1.51 9.81 -0.06
CA SER A 120 -2.46 10.87 -0.39
C SER A 120 -2.23 12.13 0.44
N PHE A 121 -2.43 13.29 -0.20
CA PHE A 121 -2.42 14.59 0.47
C PHE A 121 -3.60 15.45 0.01
N ALA A 122 -3.97 16.42 0.83
CA ALA A 122 -5.09 17.29 0.55
C ALA A 122 -4.90 18.69 1.19
N GLY A 123 -5.60 19.68 0.65
CA GLY A 123 -5.58 21.03 1.18
C GLY A 123 -6.84 21.82 0.89
N ASP A 124 -7.15 22.75 1.80
CA ASP A 124 -8.20 23.76 1.61
C ASP A 124 -7.74 24.79 0.57
N ILE A 125 -8.39 24.78 -0.59
CA ILE A 125 -8.10 25.70 -1.70
C ILE A 125 -9.10 26.86 -1.81
N THR A 126 -10.07 26.95 -0.91
CA THR A 126 -11.21 27.89 -0.97
C THR A 126 -10.78 29.33 -1.22
N LYS A 127 -9.75 29.80 -0.50
CA LYS A 127 -9.28 31.20 -0.59
C LYS A 127 -8.67 31.57 -1.94
N PHE A 128 -8.27 30.58 -2.74
CA PHE A 128 -7.67 30.78 -4.06
C PHE A 128 -8.69 30.71 -5.20
N LEU A 129 -9.94 30.29 -4.89
CA LEU A 129 -11.00 30.08 -5.87
C LEU A 129 -11.88 31.32 -6.05
N LYS A 130 -12.51 31.40 -7.21
CA LYS A 130 -13.58 32.34 -7.55
C LYS A 130 -14.75 31.60 -8.20
N ALA A 131 -15.94 32.19 -8.19
CA ALA A 131 -17.06 31.65 -8.95
C ALA A 131 -16.77 31.65 -10.45
N GLY A 132 -17.16 30.56 -11.12
CA GLY A 132 -16.86 30.29 -12.52
C GLY A 132 -15.56 29.52 -12.70
N LYS A 133 -14.86 29.82 -13.77
CA LYS A 133 -13.66 29.11 -14.22
C LYS A 133 -12.45 29.38 -13.32
N ASN A 134 -11.80 28.32 -12.86
CA ASN A 134 -10.54 28.31 -12.13
C ASN A 134 -9.55 27.34 -12.79
N SER A 135 -8.27 27.58 -12.65
CA SER A 135 -7.20 26.69 -13.12
C SER A 135 -6.50 26.00 -11.96
N ILE A 136 -6.23 24.70 -12.12
CA ILE A 136 -5.32 23.92 -11.28
C ILE A 136 -4.08 23.66 -12.13
N ALA A 137 -2.89 23.97 -11.61
CA ALA A 137 -1.62 23.52 -12.20
C ALA A 137 -0.82 22.73 -11.16
N VAL A 138 -0.13 21.69 -11.58
CA VAL A 138 0.71 20.85 -10.72
C VAL A 138 2.08 20.74 -11.35
N GLU A 139 3.12 21.10 -10.59
CA GLU A 139 4.51 20.76 -10.88
C GLU A 139 4.86 19.52 -10.06
N ALA A 140 5.35 18.46 -10.71
CA ALA A 140 5.89 17.29 -10.04
C ALA A 140 7.35 17.09 -10.48
N ARG A 141 8.25 17.00 -9.52
CA ARG A 141 9.69 16.75 -9.72
C ARG A 141 10.05 15.40 -9.14
N ASP A 142 10.80 14.62 -9.90
CA ASP A 142 11.28 13.32 -9.48
C ASP A 142 12.71 13.07 -9.95
N ASP A 143 13.52 12.44 -9.08
CA ASP A 143 14.85 11.94 -9.41
C ASP A 143 15.10 10.60 -8.72
N VAL A 144 14.70 9.53 -9.38
CA VAL A 144 14.88 8.13 -8.91
C VAL A 144 16.34 7.73 -8.65
N ARG A 145 17.32 8.56 -9.04
CA ARG A 145 18.75 8.34 -8.79
C ARG A 145 19.27 9.10 -7.57
N ASN A 146 18.43 9.92 -6.95
CA ASN A 146 18.79 10.62 -5.73
C ASN A 146 18.75 9.65 -4.54
N PRO A 147 19.88 9.39 -3.85
CA PRO A 147 19.94 8.42 -2.76
C PRO A 147 19.20 8.85 -1.47
N LEU A 148 18.55 9.98 -1.46
CA LEU A 148 17.70 10.47 -0.38
C LEU A 148 16.20 10.42 -0.74
N ILE A 149 15.86 9.89 -1.93
CA ILE A 149 14.49 9.68 -2.38
C ILE A 149 14.19 8.18 -2.44
N PRO A 150 13.17 7.69 -1.72
CA PRO A 150 12.72 6.31 -1.84
C PRO A 150 12.06 6.11 -3.21
N ARG A 151 12.46 5.10 -3.95
CA ARG A 151 11.95 4.79 -5.29
C ARG A 151 11.25 3.43 -5.40
N GLY A 152 11.35 2.61 -4.35
CA GLY A 152 10.84 1.23 -4.40
C GLY A 152 11.48 0.44 -5.55
N LYS A 153 10.67 -0.26 -6.32
CA LYS A 153 11.09 -1.06 -7.48
C LYS A 153 11.20 -0.27 -8.79
N GLN A 154 11.23 1.04 -8.75
CA GLN A 154 11.43 1.89 -9.94
C GLN A 154 12.91 1.88 -10.36
N SER A 155 13.18 1.60 -11.64
CA SER A 155 14.53 1.49 -12.18
C SER A 155 15.26 2.84 -12.20
N GLU A 156 16.47 2.88 -11.65
CA GLU A 156 17.40 4.01 -11.78
C GLU A 156 18.11 4.04 -13.14
N ARG A 157 17.92 2.98 -13.96
CA ARG A 157 18.42 2.88 -15.34
C ARG A 157 17.33 3.29 -16.32
N LEU A 158 17.74 3.50 -17.57
CA LEU A 158 16.80 3.87 -18.64
C LEU A 158 15.73 2.77 -18.84
N HIS A 159 16.16 1.52 -18.80
CA HIS A 159 15.28 0.35 -18.95
C HIS A 159 15.18 -0.42 -17.63
N SER A 160 14.10 -1.16 -17.48
CA SER A 160 13.92 -2.13 -16.40
C SER A 160 15.00 -3.21 -16.44
N HIS A 161 15.35 -3.76 -15.29
CA HIS A 161 16.37 -4.78 -15.15
C HIS A 161 16.18 -5.56 -13.84
N ASP A 162 16.65 -6.79 -13.79
CA ASP A 162 16.56 -7.64 -12.59
C ASP A 162 15.16 -7.59 -11.95
N CYS A 163 15.03 -7.05 -10.76
CA CYS A 163 13.77 -6.81 -10.05
C CYS A 163 13.43 -5.31 -9.88
N ASP A 164 13.93 -4.48 -10.77
CA ASP A 164 13.56 -3.06 -10.92
C ASP A 164 12.82 -2.86 -12.24
N TYR A 165 11.71 -2.10 -12.22
CA TYR A 165 10.76 -1.99 -13.33
C TYR A 165 10.63 -0.57 -13.85
N THR A 166 9.79 -0.39 -14.87
CA THR A 166 9.49 0.92 -15.44
C THR A 166 9.06 1.91 -14.35
N ARG A 167 9.60 3.13 -14.43
CA ARG A 167 9.35 4.23 -13.48
C ARG A 167 7.92 4.73 -13.52
N THR A 168 7.61 5.54 -12.52
CA THR A 168 6.38 6.31 -12.40
C THR A 168 6.74 7.74 -12.02
N THR A 169 6.29 8.73 -12.78
CA THR A 169 6.55 10.15 -12.53
C THR A 169 5.24 10.91 -12.41
N GLY A 170 5.11 11.80 -11.41
CA GLY A 170 3.96 12.67 -11.26
C GLY A 170 2.69 11.97 -10.78
N ILE A 171 1.53 12.39 -11.27
CA ILE A 171 0.21 11.91 -10.79
C ILE A 171 -0.01 10.46 -11.26
N TRP A 172 -0.22 9.55 -10.29
CA TRP A 172 -0.52 8.15 -10.59
C TRP A 172 -1.72 7.57 -9.82
N GLN A 173 -2.39 8.37 -8.98
CA GLN A 173 -3.66 8.03 -8.35
C GLN A 173 -4.69 9.15 -8.57
N THR A 174 -5.97 8.85 -8.30
CA THR A 174 -7.11 9.75 -8.50
C THR A 174 -6.89 11.13 -7.89
N VAL A 175 -7.32 12.16 -8.63
CA VAL A 175 -7.42 13.54 -8.16
C VAL A 175 -8.89 13.89 -8.01
N TRP A 176 -9.30 14.50 -6.89
CA TRP A 176 -10.70 14.87 -6.65
C TRP A 176 -10.84 16.09 -5.75
N VAL A 177 -12.01 16.66 -5.78
CA VAL A 177 -12.41 17.79 -4.92
C VAL A 177 -13.57 17.36 -4.05
N GLU A 178 -13.57 17.75 -2.78
CA GLU A 178 -14.72 17.64 -1.87
C GLU A 178 -15.24 19.02 -1.51
N PHE A 179 -16.57 19.13 -1.43
CA PHE A 179 -17.27 20.35 -0.99
C PHE A 179 -17.85 20.08 0.38
N VAL A 180 -17.32 20.76 1.41
CA VAL A 180 -17.72 20.53 2.79
C VAL A 180 -18.23 21.83 3.45
N PRO A 181 -19.13 21.74 4.44
CA PRO A 181 -19.56 22.92 5.20
C PRO A 181 -18.40 23.47 6.03
N LYS A 182 -18.56 24.69 6.62
CA LYS A 182 -17.55 25.32 7.48
C LYS A 182 -17.25 24.53 8.76
N SER A 183 -18.22 23.72 9.22
CA SER A 183 -18.01 22.74 10.29
C SER A 183 -18.04 21.36 9.67
N TYR A 184 -16.90 20.67 9.65
CA TYR A 184 -16.76 19.38 8.98
C TYR A 184 -15.85 18.42 9.75
N ILE A 185 -15.93 17.13 9.40
CA ILE A 185 -15.13 16.05 9.96
C ILE A 185 -13.79 16.00 9.20
N LYS A 186 -12.67 16.13 9.92
CA LYS A 186 -11.33 16.03 9.31
C LYS A 186 -10.85 14.60 9.18
N SER A 187 -11.00 13.81 10.25
CA SER A 187 -10.54 12.43 10.30
C SER A 187 -11.23 11.67 11.42
N ILE A 188 -11.21 10.34 11.34
CA ILE A 188 -11.59 9.45 12.42
C ILE A 188 -10.59 8.30 12.54
N LYS A 189 -10.16 8.00 13.77
CA LYS A 189 -9.35 6.84 14.13
C LYS A 189 -10.19 5.89 14.96
N LEU A 190 -10.23 4.61 14.61
CA LEU A 190 -11.10 3.59 15.17
C LEU A 190 -10.29 2.51 15.89
N PHE A 191 -10.72 2.11 17.08
CA PHE A 191 -10.07 1.10 17.92
C PHE A 191 -11.08 0.00 18.29
N PRO A 192 -11.31 -0.97 17.38
CA PRO A 192 -12.21 -2.08 17.62
C PRO A 192 -11.73 -2.95 18.78
N ASN A 193 -12.65 -3.39 19.63
CA ASN A 193 -12.37 -4.30 20.73
C ASN A 193 -13.37 -5.47 20.73
N PRO A 194 -12.98 -6.65 20.22
CA PRO A 194 -13.83 -7.83 20.19
C PRO A 194 -14.23 -8.35 21.57
N GLU A 195 -13.35 -8.23 22.57
CA GLU A 195 -13.63 -8.73 23.92
C GLU A 195 -14.80 -8.00 24.56
N SER A 196 -14.79 -6.67 24.51
CA SER A 196 -15.86 -5.83 25.04
C SER A 196 -17.04 -5.63 24.08
N SER A 197 -16.95 -6.13 22.85
CA SER A 197 -17.92 -5.86 21.77
C SER A 197 -18.18 -4.36 21.62
N SER A 198 -17.11 -3.59 21.41
CA SER A 198 -17.17 -2.13 21.26
C SER A 198 -16.13 -1.62 20.28
N VAL A 199 -16.28 -0.34 19.90
CA VAL A 199 -15.27 0.40 19.15
C VAL A 199 -15.05 1.76 19.79
N ALA A 200 -13.85 2.00 20.28
CA ALA A 200 -13.43 3.34 20.70
C ALA A 200 -13.01 4.14 19.47
N PHE A 201 -13.11 5.46 19.52
CA PHE A 201 -12.74 6.34 18.43
C PHE A 201 -12.10 7.63 18.90
N SER A 202 -11.37 8.25 17.98
CA SER A 202 -10.91 9.64 18.08
C SER A 202 -11.24 10.33 16.75
N CYS A 203 -12.06 11.39 16.81
CA CYS A 203 -12.54 12.14 15.65
C CYS A 203 -12.01 13.57 15.70
N GLU A 204 -11.33 14.02 14.65
CA GLU A 204 -10.89 15.41 14.49
C GLU A 204 -11.93 16.22 13.72
N LEU A 205 -12.29 17.37 14.24
CA LEU A 205 -13.35 18.24 13.74
C LEU A 205 -12.83 19.63 13.45
N CYS A 206 -13.30 20.23 12.35
CA CYS A 206 -13.15 21.64 12.06
C CYS A 206 -14.46 22.37 12.41
N GLY A 207 -14.40 23.46 13.18
CA GLY A 207 -15.59 24.16 13.63
C GLY A 207 -16.21 23.58 14.91
N SER A 208 -17.51 23.78 15.09
CA SER A 208 -18.27 23.29 16.25
C SER A 208 -19.69 22.90 15.86
N GLY A 209 -20.27 21.93 16.55
CA GLY A 209 -21.63 21.44 16.24
C GLY A 209 -22.03 20.20 17.03
N GLU A 210 -23.08 19.55 16.61
CA GLU A 210 -23.51 18.26 17.11
C GLU A 210 -22.80 17.16 16.29
N LEU A 211 -22.17 16.20 16.98
CA LEU A 211 -21.54 15.01 16.38
C LEU A 211 -22.45 13.80 16.66
N GLY A 212 -22.84 13.11 15.60
CA GLY A 212 -23.51 11.82 15.65
C GLY A 212 -22.71 10.75 14.92
N ILE A 213 -22.62 9.54 15.47
CA ILE A 213 -21.99 8.39 14.80
C ILE A 213 -22.96 7.21 14.93
N ASP A 214 -23.51 6.75 13.81
CA ASP A 214 -24.30 5.54 13.72
C ASP A 214 -23.45 4.38 13.22
N VAL A 215 -23.50 3.23 13.92
CA VAL A 215 -22.84 1.98 13.52
C VAL A 215 -23.91 1.03 12.98
N LEU A 216 -23.71 0.58 11.74
CA LEU A 216 -24.64 -0.27 11.04
C LEU A 216 -23.97 -1.62 10.69
N TYR A 217 -24.72 -2.73 10.85
CA TYR A 217 -24.35 -4.03 10.30
C TYR A 217 -25.50 -4.54 9.42
N GLU A 218 -25.19 -4.83 8.14
CA GLU A 218 -26.20 -5.20 7.11
C GLU A 218 -27.40 -4.23 7.08
N GLY A 219 -27.13 -2.92 7.22
CA GLY A 219 -28.16 -1.86 7.20
C GLY A 219 -28.92 -1.67 8.50
N LYS A 220 -28.68 -2.49 9.55
CA LYS A 220 -29.32 -2.40 10.84
C LYS A 220 -28.46 -1.62 11.83
N LEU A 221 -29.05 -0.68 12.56
CA LEU A 221 -28.36 0.09 13.61
C LEU A 221 -27.97 -0.84 14.77
N VAL A 222 -26.67 -0.95 15.04
CA VAL A 222 -26.10 -1.83 16.07
C VAL A 222 -25.25 -1.09 17.12
N GLY A 223 -25.00 0.20 16.92
CA GLY A 223 -24.29 1.06 17.87
C GLY A 223 -24.53 2.52 17.56
N ARG A 224 -24.35 3.41 18.53
CA ARG A 224 -24.51 4.85 18.35
C ARG A 224 -23.70 5.66 19.36
N TYR A 225 -23.26 6.83 18.93
CA TYR A 225 -22.68 7.86 19.78
C TYR A 225 -23.24 9.23 19.40
N ASP A 226 -23.56 10.04 20.40
CA ASP A 226 -24.05 11.41 20.21
C ASP A 226 -23.32 12.38 21.16
N CYS A 227 -22.89 13.54 20.63
CA CYS A 227 -22.29 14.63 21.39
C CYS A 227 -22.84 15.98 20.91
N LYS A 228 -23.58 16.70 21.75
CA LYS A 228 -24.28 17.95 21.37
C LYS A 228 -23.35 19.14 21.12
N ASN A 229 -22.20 19.19 21.79
CA ASN A 229 -21.27 20.32 21.72
C ASN A 229 -19.87 19.78 21.41
N ALA A 230 -19.70 19.29 20.20
CA ALA A 230 -18.43 18.75 19.71
C ALA A 230 -17.59 19.85 19.05
N ALA A 231 -16.29 19.87 19.29
CA ALA A 231 -15.31 20.74 18.63
C ALA A 231 -13.89 20.18 18.81
N GLY A 232 -13.01 20.45 17.86
CA GLY A 232 -11.60 20.04 17.91
C GLY A 232 -11.46 18.52 17.83
N CYS A 233 -11.00 17.88 18.89
CA CYS A 233 -10.85 16.42 18.96
C CYS A 233 -11.88 15.84 19.95
N VAL A 234 -12.71 14.88 19.49
CA VAL A 234 -13.71 14.18 20.32
C VAL A 234 -13.35 12.70 20.32
N SER A 235 -13.27 12.12 21.51
CA SER A 235 -13.06 10.67 21.70
C SER A 235 -14.22 10.07 22.48
N GLY A 236 -14.53 8.82 22.18
CA GLY A 236 -15.62 8.07 22.83
C GLY A 236 -15.51 6.57 22.62
N ASP A 237 -16.47 5.81 23.18
CA ASP A 237 -16.61 4.37 22.99
C ASP A 237 -18.05 4.05 22.62
N MET A 238 -18.23 3.22 21.61
CA MET A 238 -19.54 2.76 21.13
C MET A 238 -19.69 1.27 21.39
N LYS A 239 -20.71 0.89 22.19
CA LYS A 239 -21.08 -0.52 22.39
C LYS A 239 -21.84 -1.04 21.19
N LEU A 240 -21.52 -2.26 20.79
CA LEU A 240 -22.18 -2.97 19.71
C LEU A 240 -23.16 -3.99 20.31
N ILE A 241 -24.43 -3.94 19.89
CA ILE A 241 -25.46 -4.88 20.34
C ILE A 241 -25.37 -6.23 19.62
N GLU A 242 -24.64 -6.30 18.51
CA GLU A 242 -24.36 -7.53 17.78
C GLU A 242 -22.84 -7.63 17.54
N LYS A 243 -22.28 -8.85 17.67
CA LYS A 243 -20.85 -9.12 17.51
C LYS A 243 -20.59 -9.95 16.26
N HIS A 244 -19.99 -9.34 15.26
CA HIS A 244 -19.60 -9.97 14.00
C HIS A 244 -18.10 -9.76 13.77
N LEU A 245 -17.32 -10.81 14.00
CA LEU A 245 -15.86 -10.71 13.88
C LEU A 245 -15.43 -10.65 12.41
N TRP A 246 -14.49 -9.77 12.14
CA TRP A 246 -13.71 -9.82 10.92
C TRP A 246 -12.68 -10.95 11.04
N GLU A 247 -12.65 -11.86 10.08
CA GLU A 247 -11.78 -13.05 10.10
C GLU A 247 -11.16 -13.25 8.70
N VAL A 248 -10.04 -13.97 8.65
CA VAL A 248 -9.41 -14.37 7.38
C VAL A 248 -10.42 -15.17 6.54
N GLY A 249 -10.58 -14.78 5.28
CA GLY A 249 -11.59 -15.35 4.36
C GLY A 249 -13.03 -14.95 4.66
N CYS A 250 -13.27 -14.07 5.65
CA CYS A 250 -14.59 -13.60 6.03
C CYS A 250 -14.56 -12.14 6.48
N GLY A 251 -14.53 -11.22 5.51
CA GLY A 251 -14.41 -9.77 5.71
C GLY A 251 -15.70 -9.11 6.18
N ARG A 252 -16.17 -9.42 7.39
CA ARG A 252 -17.34 -8.75 7.98
C ARG A 252 -16.98 -7.34 8.39
N ILE A 253 -17.63 -6.36 7.78
CA ILE A 253 -17.43 -4.94 8.08
C ILE A 253 -18.70 -4.32 8.66
N TYR A 254 -18.52 -3.41 9.63
CA TYR A 254 -19.56 -2.51 10.14
C TYR A 254 -19.45 -1.19 9.38
N ASN A 255 -20.56 -0.69 8.86
CA ASN A 255 -20.61 0.63 8.25
C ASN A 255 -20.84 1.72 9.30
N LEU A 256 -20.22 2.87 9.08
CA LEU A 256 -20.42 4.07 9.89
C LEU A 256 -21.08 5.16 9.06
N VAL A 257 -22.00 5.88 9.68
CA VAL A 257 -22.50 7.18 9.19
C VAL A 257 -22.16 8.21 10.26
N ILE A 258 -21.27 9.14 9.92
CA ILE A 258 -20.78 10.15 10.84
C ILE A 258 -21.36 11.48 10.38
N THR A 259 -22.06 12.21 11.27
CA THR A 259 -22.66 13.52 10.97
C THR A 259 -22.10 14.58 11.90
N PHE A 260 -21.75 15.73 11.35
CA PHE A 260 -21.25 16.86 12.13
C PHE A 260 -21.45 18.19 11.40
N GLY A 261 -22.15 19.15 12.02
CA GLY A 261 -22.24 20.52 11.52
C GLY A 261 -22.82 20.69 10.10
N GLY A 262 -23.56 19.68 9.61
CA GLY A 262 -24.08 19.60 8.25
C GLY A 262 -23.23 18.74 7.29
N ASP A 263 -22.03 18.30 7.72
CA ASP A 263 -21.21 17.32 7.01
C ASP A 263 -21.69 15.90 7.31
N THR A 264 -21.55 15.00 6.34
CA THR A 264 -21.83 13.58 6.49
C THR A 264 -20.73 12.77 5.81
N VAL A 265 -20.09 11.90 6.58
CA VAL A 265 -19.06 10.97 6.11
C VAL A 265 -19.53 9.54 6.29
N LYS A 266 -19.41 8.72 5.25
CA LYS A 266 -19.53 7.27 5.33
C LYS A 266 -18.16 6.66 5.56
N SER A 267 -18.11 5.66 6.44
CA SER A 267 -16.89 4.94 6.78
C SER A 267 -17.22 3.50 7.15
N TYR A 268 -16.23 2.71 7.53
CA TYR A 268 -16.42 1.35 8.02
C TYR A 268 -15.24 0.87 8.88
N PHE A 269 -15.44 -0.23 9.61
CA PHE A 269 -14.37 -0.95 10.32
C PHE A 269 -14.66 -2.45 10.38
N GLY A 270 -13.62 -3.25 10.62
CA GLY A 270 -13.74 -4.67 10.99
C GLY A 270 -13.51 -4.86 12.49
N LEU A 271 -14.35 -5.66 13.14
CA LEU A 271 -14.20 -5.96 14.57
C LEU A 271 -13.22 -7.13 14.73
N ARG A 272 -11.96 -6.83 15.04
CA ARG A 272 -10.90 -7.84 15.26
C ARG A 272 -9.86 -7.36 16.26
N ASP A 273 -9.08 -8.30 16.83
CA ASP A 273 -7.83 -8.05 17.51
C ASP A 273 -6.69 -8.89 16.93
N ILE A 274 -5.46 -8.43 17.15
CA ILE A 274 -4.21 -9.08 16.73
C ILE A 274 -3.32 -9.20 17.95
N ARG A 275 -2.67 -10.37 18.12
CA ARG A 275 -1.68 -10.62 19.18
C ARG A 275 -0.60 -11.59 18.70
N LEU A 276 0.61 -11.41 19.21
CA LEU A 276 1.65 -12.41 19.17
C LEU A 276 1.62 -13.19 20.49
N ASP A 277 1.67 -14.52 20.43
CA ASP A 277 1.71 -15.41 21.60
C ASP A 277 2.73 -16.54 21.35
N GLY A 278 3.92 -16.40 21.93
CA GLY A 278 5.06 -17.24 21.60
C GLY A 278 5.37 -17.13 20.10
N PHE A 279 5.36 -18.25 19.39
CA PHE A 279 5.56 -18.29 17.93
C PHE A 279 4.27 -18.10 17.13
N LYS A 280 3.11 -18.02 17.79
CA LYS A 280 1.81 -17.93 17.11
C LYS A 280 1.44 -16.49 16.79
N TYR A 281 0.91 -16.29 15.60
CA TYR A 281 0.22 -15.07 15.20
C TYR A 281 -1.30 -15.27 15.40
N LEU A 282 -1.91 -14.52 16.31
CA LEU A 282 -3.32 -14.68 16.66
C LEU A 282 -4.17 -13.57 16.06
N ILE A 283 -5.27 -13.95 15.41
CA ILE A 283 -6.37 -13.05 15.06
C ILE A 283 -7.61 -13.53 15.81
N ASN A 284 -8.23 -12.65 16.59
CA ASN A 284 -9.37 -12.99 17.47
C ASN A 284 -9.08 -14.19 18.39
N GLY A 285 -7.84 -14.29 18.86
CA GLY A 285 -7.39 -15.38 19.74
C GLY A 285 -7.19 -16.74 19.07
N LYS A 286 -7.33 -16.83 17.74
CA LYS A 286 -7.07 -18.05 16.95
C LYS A 286 -5.72 -17.95 16.27
N SER A 287 -4.93 -19.04 16.29
CA SER A 287 -3.68 -19.13 15.51
C SER A 287 -4.01 -19.10 14.02
N VAL A 288 -3.37 -18.15 13.33
CA VAL A 288 -3.52 -17.98 11.87
C VAL A 288 -2.16 -18.18 11.23
N PHE A 289 -2.05 -19.21 10.38
CA PHE A 289 -0.87 -19.37 9.53
C PHE A 289 -1.00 -18.41 8.34
N GLN A 290 -0.03 -17.55 8.14
CA GLN A 290 0.00 -16.56 7.08
C GLN A 290 0.55 -17.21 5.79
N ARG A 291 -0.34 -17.49 4.84
CA ARG A 291 -0.02 -18.02 3.52
C ARG A 291 0.05 -16.86 2.55
N LEU A 292 1.17 -16.15 2.56
CA LEU A 292 1.31 -14.92 1.82
C LEU A 292 1.96 -15.13 0.47
N VAL A 293 1.69 -14.21 -0.42
CA VAL A 293 2.39 -14.04 -1.69
C VAL A 293 2.87 -12.60 -1.82
N LEU A 294 3.99 -12.40 -2.50
CA LEU A 294 4.51 -11.06 -2.79
C LEU A 294 3.68 -10.44 -3.92
N ASP A 295 3.03 -9.31 -3.64
CA ASP A 295 2.30 -8.49 -4.62
C ASP A 295 2.95 -7.12 -4.73
N GLN A 296 3.41 -6.78 -5.92
CA GLN A 296 4.13 -5.54 -6.18
C GLN A 296 3.26 -4.46 -6.83
N GLY A 297 2.00 -4.79 -7.18
CA GLY A 297 1.00 -3.84 -7.66
C GLY A 297 1.34 -3.17 -9.00
N PHE A 298 2.00 -3.86 -9.93
CA PHE A 298 2.27 -3.37 -11.27
C PHE A 298 1.27 -3.91 -12.28
N TYR A 299 0.90 -3.08 -13.25
CA TYR A 299 -0.05 -3.39 -14.31
C TYR A 299 0.59 -3.08 -15.67
N ARG A 300 0.45 -3.98 -16.66
CA ARG A 300 1.11 -3.85 -17.97
C ARG A 300 0.87 -2.49 -18.65
N ASP A 301 -0.37 -2.02 -18.63
CA ASP A 301 -0.77 -0.81 -19.35
C ASP A 301 -0.80 0.43 -18.47
N GLY A 302 -0.89 0.26 -17.15
CA GLY A 302 -1.03 1.34 -16.18
C GLY A 302 0.19 1.56 -15.30
N ILE A 303 1.17 0.65 -15.33
CA ILE A 303 2.37 0.62 -14.48
C ILE A 303 1.96 0.58 -13.00
N TYR A 304 2.00 1.66 -12.24
CA TYR A 304 1.57 1.69 -10.85
C TYR A 304 0.04 1.79 -10.67
N THR A 305 -0.69 2.18 -11.71
CA THR A 305 -2.14 2.42 -11.60
C THR A 305 -2.93 1.28 -12.22
N ALA A 306 -3.80 0.63 -11.43
CA ALA A 306 -4.73 -0.36 -11.95
C ALA A 306 -5.61 0.26 -13.05
N PRO A 307 -5.82 -0.41 -14.21
CA PRO A 307 -6.67 0.10 -15.27
C PRO A 307 -8.09 0.43 -14.79
N ASP A 308 -8.68 -0.44 -13.97
CA ASP A 308 -9.95 -0.19 -13.30
C ASP A 308 -10.04 -0.90 -11.94
N ASP A 309 -11.16 -0.70 -11.23
CA ASP A 309 -11.41 -1.26 -9.89
C ASP A 309 -11.45 -2.79 -9.90
N SER A 310 -11.88 -3.41 -11.00
CA SER A 310 -11.95 -4.87 -11.13
C SER A 310 -10.58 -5.53 -11.26
N ASP A 311 -9.57 -4.82 -11.75
CA ASP A 311 -8.20 -5.36 -11.81
C ASP A 311 -7.61 -5.53 -10.41
N MET A 312 -7.89 -4.59 -9.49
CA MET A 312 -7.49 -4.73 -8.09
C MET A 312 -8.18 -5.92 -7.39
N ILE A 313 -9.46 -6.13 -7.68
CA ILE A 313 -10.20 -7.28 -7.17
C ILE A 313 -9.62 -8.58 -7.74
N LYS A 314 -9.30 -8.59 -9.04
CA LYS A 314 -8.72 -9.76 -9.72
C LYS A 314 -7.40 -10.21 -9.07
N ASP A 315 -6.51 -9.28 -8.70
CA ASP A 315 -5.25 -9.63 -8.04
C ASP A 315 -5.49 -10.40 -6.72
N ILE A 316 -6.46 -9.95 -5.91
CA ILE A 316 -6.86 -10.66 -4.68
C ILE A 316 -7.49 -12.02 -5.01
N GLU A 317 -8.39 -12.07 -5.99
CA GLU A 317 -9.09 -13.31 -6.37
C GLU A 317 -8.15 -14.40 -6.90
N ILE A 318 -7.18 -14.04 -7.74
CA ILE A 318 -6.19 -15.00 -8.26
C ILE A 318 -5.24 -15.49 -7.17
N SER A 319 -4.91 -14.63 -6.19
CA SER A 319 -4.15 -15.02 -5.01
C SER A 319 -4.92 -16.04 -4.16
N LEU A 320 -6.19 -15.76 -3.85
CA LEU A 320 -7.08 -16.68 -3.14
C LEU A 320 -7.27 -18.00 -3.91
N ALA A 321 -7.41 -17.96 -5.24
CA ALA A 321 -7.54 -19.13 -6.09
C ALA A 321 -6.29 -20.02 -6.06
N ALA A 322 -5.10 -19.44 -5.84
CA ALA A 322 -3.85 -20.18 -5.64
C ALA A 322 -3.70 -20.72 -4.21
N GLY A 323 -4.65 -20.46 -3.29
CA GLY A 323 -4.65 -20.94 -1.91
C GLY A 323 -3.87 -20.06 -0.92
N PHE A 324 -3.48 -18.85 -1.30
CA PHE A 324 -2.97 -17.84 -0.37
C PHE A 324 -4.14 -17.22 0.41
N ASN A 325 -3.85 -16.65 1.58
CA ASN A 325 -4.83 -15.94 2.39
C ASN A 325 -4.48 -14.45 2.59
N GLY A 326 -3.38 -14.02 1.97
CA GLY A 326 -2.88 -12.65 2.07
C GLY A 326 -1.66 -12.38 1.21
N ALA A 327 -1.15 -11.16 1.33
CA ALA A 327 0.02 -10.69 0.62
C ALA A 327 0.91 -9.79 1.49
N ARG A 328 2.20 -9.71 1.13
CA ARG A 328 3.02 -8.55 1.39
C ARG A 328 2.84 -7.58 0.22
N LEU A 329 2.43 -6.34 0.53
CA LEU A 329 2.23 -5.27 -0.45
C LEU A 329 3.58 -4.59 -0.72
N HIS A 330 4.38 -5.25 -1.59
CA HIS A 330 5.82 -5.09 -1.62
C HIS A 330 6.28 -3.80 -2.32
N GLN A 331 7.12 -3.02 -1.62
CA GLN A 331 7.82 -1.84 -2.15
C GLN A 331 6.90 -0.81 -2.83
N LYS A 332 5.65 -0.71 -2.35
CA LYS A 332 4.64 0.21 -2.85
C LYS A 332 3.56 0.43 -1.79
N VAL A 333 3.12 1.69 -1.64
CA VAL A 333 1.90 1.99 -0.86
C VAL A 333 0.70 1.86 -1.78
N PHE A 334 -0.13 0.85 -1.54
CA PHE A 334 -1.26 0.55 -2.39
C PHE A 334 -2.39 1.57 -2.22
N GLU A 335 -3.25 1.67 -3.23
CA GLU A 335 -4.44 2.50 -3.19
C GLU A 335 -5.38 2.08 -2.05
N GLN A 336 -6.04 3.04 -1.39
CA GLN A 336 -7.01 2.76 -0.33
C GLN A 336 -8.17 1.87 -0.81
N ARG A 337 -8.50 1.90 -2.11
CA ARG A 337 -9.49 1.00 -2.70
C ARG A 337 -9.02 -0.46 -2.75
N PHE A 338 -7.75 -0.72 -3.00
CA PHE A 338 -7.20 -2.07 -2.90
C PHE A 338 -7.35 -2.61 -1.47
N LEU A 339 -7.01 -1.80 -0.48
CA LEU A 339 -7.17 -2.16 0.93
C LEU A 339 -8.64 -2.38 1.30
N TYR A 340 -9.57 -1.57 0.77
CA TYR A 340 -11.00 -1.80 0.93
C TYR A 340 -11.43 -3.17 0.39
N HIS A 341 -10.91 -3.59 -0.75
CA HIS A 341 -11.20 -4.91 -1.30
C HIS A 341 -10.61 -6.03 -0.44
N CYS A 342 -9.39 -5.84 0.11
CA CYS A 342 -8.83 -6.76 1.11
C CYS A 342 -9.72 -6.86 2.36
N ASP A 343 -10.20 -5.72 2.87
CA ASP A 343 -11.06 -5.66 4.06
C ASP A 343 -12.36 -6.44 3.88
N ARG A 344 -13.07 -6.24 2.77
CA ARG A 344 -14.36 -6.90 2.50
C ARG A 344 -14.24 -8.39 2.11
N LEU A 345 -13.07 -8.82 1.64
CA LEU A 345 -12.81 -10.21 1.27
C LEU A 345 -12.16 -11.01 2.40
N GLY A 346 -11.72 -10.36 3.48
CA GLY A 346 -10.99 -11.03 4.56
C GLY A 346 -9.58 -11.45 4.15
N TYR A 347 -8.96 -10.70 3.24
CA TYR A 347 -7.60 -10.94 2.73
C TYR A 347 -6.60 -10.15 3.56
N ILE A 348 -5.67 -10.83 4.24
CA ILE A 348 -4.71 -10.18 5.14
C ILE A 348 -3.53 -9.59 4.35
N VAL A 349 -3.06 -8.40 4.78
CA VAL A 349 -1.93 -7.73 4.13
C VAL A 349 -0.96 -7.12 5.13
N TRP A 350 0.32 -7.05 4.76
CA TRP A 350 1.33 -6.25 5.42
C TRP A 350 1.44 -4.91 4.70
N GLY A 351 1.35 -3.81 5.46
CA GLY A 351 1.62 -2.46 4.95
C GLY A 351 3.13 -2.25 4.87
N GLU A 352 3.64 -2.02 3.67
CA GLU A 352 5.07 -1.84 3.41
C GLU A 352 5.34 -0.51 2.73
N TYR A 353 6.50 0.07 3.01
CA TYR A 353 6.96 1.30 2.40
C TYR A 353 8.01 1.02 1.30
N PRO A 354 8.00 1.76 0.19
CA PRO A 354 8.94 1.58 -0.93
C PRO A 354 10.34 2.16 -0.62
N ASN A 355 11.04 1.59 0.34
CA ASN A 355 12.28 2.10 0.90
C ASN A 355 13.52 2.00 0.00
N TRP A 356 13.48 1.16 -1.05
CA TRP A 356 14.63 1.03 -1.93
C TRP A 356 14.98 2.35 -2.62
N GLY A 357 16.27 2.52 -2.94
CA GLY A 357 16.83 3.78 -3.42
C GLY A 357 17.48 4.63 -2.32
N LEU A 358 17.09 4.46 -1.05
CA LEU A 358 17.65 5.22 0.06
C LEU A 358 19.07 4.76 0.43
N ASP A 359 19.93 5.71 0.74
CA ASP A 359 21.23 5.47 1.38
C ASP A 359 21.05 5.38 2.90
N TYR A 360 20.85 4.17 3.42
CA TYR A 360 20.65 3.91 4.86
C TYR A 360 21.86 4.27 5.73
N SER A 361 23.01 4.60 5.15
CA SER A 361 24.21 5.08 5.85
C SER A 361 24.22 6.60 6.01
N ALA A 362 23.37 7.33 5.28
CA ALA A 362 23.27 8.78 5.34
C ALA A 362 22.33 9.24 6.46
N PRO A 363 22.74 10.23 7.31
CA PRO A 363 21.86 10.75 8.38
C PRO A 363 20.56 11.34 7.81
N ASP A 364 20.63 11.94 6.62
CA ASP A 364 19.50 12.64 6.00
C ASP A 364 18.47 11.70 5.35
N ALA A 365 18.77 10.39 5.25
CA ALA A 365 17.82 9.39 4.77
C ALA A 365 16.51 9.37 5.57
N ILE A 366 16.56 9.76 6.86
CA ILE A 366 15.37 9.84 7.71
C ILE A 366 14.32 10.83 7.16
N TYR A 367 14.74 11.88 6.48
CA TYR A 367 13.83 12.86 5.87
C TYR A 367 13.16 12.34 4.59
N GLY A 368 13.74 11.33 3.96
CA GLY A 368 13.17 10.65 2.79
C GLY A 368 12.12 9.63 3.15
N ILE A 369 12.15 9.04 4.35
CA ILE A 369 11.21 7.99 4.73
C ILE A 369 10.22 8.42 5.81
N LEU A 370 10.66 9.01 6.90
CA LEU A 370 9.86 9.14 8.11
C LEU A 370 8.59 9.99 7.93
N PRO A 371 8.59 11.13 7.21
CA PRO A 371 7.39 11.93 7.04
C PRO A 371 6.27 11.15 6.35
N GLU A 372 6.55 10.60 5.17
CA GLU A 372 5.57 9.89 4.36
C GLU A 372 5.16 8.55 4.99
N TRP A 373 6.08 7.81 5.63
CA TRP A 373 5.75 6.64 6.43
C TRP A 373 4.75 6.94 7.54
N CYS A 374 4.92 8.07 8.24
CA CYS A 374 3.95 8.50 9.26
C CYS A 374 2.57 8.83 8.66
N GLU A 375 2.54 9.35 7.44
CA GLU A 375 1.30 9.63 6.70
C GLU A 375 0.63 8.32 6.29
N GLU A 376 1.37 7.33 5.78
CA GLU A 376 0.86 6.00 5.43
C GLU A 376 0.20 5.31 6.63
N VAL A 377 0.93 5.19 7.74
CA VAL A 377 0.40 4.53 8.96
C VAL A 377 -0.87 5.21 9.47
N LYS A 378 -0.97 6.55 9.36
CA LYS A 378 -2.19 7.30 9.75
C LYS A 378 -3.31 7.09 8.77
N ARG A 379 -3.02 7.14 7.45
CA ARG A 379 -3.99 6.95 6.37
C ARG A 379 -4.67 5.59 6.47
N ASP A 380 -3.86 4.54 6.69
CA ASP A 380 -4.29 3.15 6.57
C ASP A 380 -4.62 2.48 7.92
N PHE A 381 -4.55 3.22 9.01
CA PHE A 381 -4.77 2.71 10.37
C PHE A 381 -6.06 1.93 10.55
N ASN A 382 -7.15 2.38 9.93
CA ASN A 382 -8.49 1.82 10.14
C ASN A 382 -8.76 0.53 9.34
N HIS A 383 -7.88 0.14 8.39
CA HIS A 383 -8.07 -1.06 7.57
C HIS A 383 -7.89 -2.34 8.40
N PRO A 384 -8.94 -3.19 8.56
CA PRO A 384 -8.82 -4.43 9.32
C PRO A 384 -7.94 -5.48 8.63
N SER A 385 -7.77 -5.43 7.31
CA SER A 385 -6.91 -6.33 6.55
C SER A 385 -5.43 -6.14 6.82
N ILE A 386 -4.99 -4.92 7.18
CA ILE A 386 -3.59 -4.69 7.55
C ILE A 386 -3.32 -5.35 8.89
N ILE A 387 -2.45 -6.35 8.88
CA ILE A 387 -2.11 -7.14 10.05
C ILE A 387 -0.76 -6.76 10.66
N GLY A 388 0.10 -6.06 9.94
CA GLY A 388 1.40 -5.59 10.44
C GLY A 388 2.00 -4.53 9.53
N TRP A 389 3.06 -3.91 10.01
CA TRP A 389 3.78 -2.82 9.36
C TRP A 389 5.23 -3.24 9.05
N CYS A 390 5.75 -2.83 7.89
CA CYS A 390 7.11 -3.12 7.47
C CYS A 390 7.69 -1.88 6.74
N PRO A 391 8.31 -0.93 7.46
CA PRO A 391 8.85 0.30 6.85
C PRO A 391 10.04 0.07 5.93
N PHE A 392 10.79 -1.00 6.13
CA PHE A 392 11.94 -1.32 5.30
C PHE A 392 11.89 -2.77 4.83
N ASN A 393 12.35 -3.00 3.62
CA ASN A 393 12.66 -4.31 3.08
C ASN A 393 14.12 -4.32 2.63
N GLU A 394 14.88 -5.33 3.05
CA GLU A 394 16.26 -5.55 2.64
C GLU A 394 17.11 -4.29 2.67
N THR A 395 17.52 -3.89 3.83
CA THR A 395 18.50 -2.82 4.02
C THR A 395 19.93 -3.36 3.93
N TRP A 396 20.88 -2.51 3.62
CA TRP A 396 22.29 -2.88 3.49
C TRP A 396 23.23 -1.70 3.68
N ASP A 397 24.54 -2.02 3.77
CA ASP A 397 25.59 -1.03 3.77
C ASP A 397 25.71 -0.37 2.41
N TYR A 398 25.96 0.93 2.35
CA TYR A 398 26.00 1.70 1.12
C TYR A 398 27.42 2.23 0.85
N ALA A 399 27.98 1.89 -0.32
CA ALA A 399 29.27 2.40 -0.80
C ALA A 399 30.41 2.28 0.25
N GLY A 400 30.45 1.18 1.01
CA GLY A 400 31.45 0.91 2.06
C GLY A 400 31.20 1.64 3.37
N ARG A 401 30.04 2.24 3.57
CA ARG A 401 29.57 2.78 4.86
C ARG A 401 28.51 1.85 5.44
N GLU A 402 28.61 1.60 6.73
CA GLU A 402 27.64 0.76 7.43
C GLU A 402 26.26 1.44 7.51
N GLN A 403 25.20 0.62 7.44
CA GLN A 403 23.84 1.03 7.73
C GLN A 403 23.78 1.72 9.11
N ARG A 404 22.99 2.78 9.19
CA ARG A 404 22.70 3.43 10.47
C ARG A 404 21.54 2.73 11.17
N ASP A 405 21.88 1.92 12.15
CA ASP A 405 20.89 1.19 12.96
C ASP A 405 19.92 2.15 13.68
N GLU A 406 20.38 3.33 14.07
CA GLU A 406 19.55 4.35 14.72
C GLU A 406 18.42 4.87 13.81
N LEU A 407 18.61 4.82 12.49
CA LEU A 407 17.56 5.17 11.53
C LEU A 407 16.39 4.18 11.62
N LEU A 408 16.70 2.88 11.56
CA LEU A 408 15.70 1.81 11.63
C LEU A 408 15.01 1.80 12.99
N GLU A 409 15.78 1.92 14.07
CA GLU A 409 15.27 2.00 15.44
C GLU A 409 14.30 3.18 15.63
N ALA A 410 14.63 4.36 15.09
CA ALA A 410 13.77 5.54 15.16
C ALA A 410 12.45 5.32 14.43
N VAL A 411 12.49 4.79 13.20
CA VAL A 411 11.30 4.50 12.40
C VAL A 411 10.42 3.45 13.07
N TYR A 412 11.01 2.34 13.58
CA TYR A 412 10.28 1.33 14.35
C TYR A 412 9.57 1.95 15.57
N LYS A 413 10.27 2.71 16.39
CA LYS A 413 9.70 3.33 17.59
C LYS A 413 8.56 4.28 17.27
N ILE A 414 8.67 5.05 16.20
CA ILE A 414 7.62 5.96 15.77
C ILE A 414 6.42 5.17 15.22
N THR A 415 6.64 4.10 14.47
CA THR A 415 5.58 3.19 14.03
C THR A 415 4.77 2.68 15.22
N LYS A 416 5.43 2.20 16.28
CA LYS A 416 4.77 1.73 17.52
C LYS A 416 4.07 2.84 18.30
N GLN A 417 4.49 4.10 18.17
CA GLN A 417 3.78 5.26 18.74
C GLN A 417 2.51 5.60 17.93
N LEU A 418 2.55 5.45 16.62
CA LEU A 418 1.41 5.71 15.74
C LEU A 418 0.38 4.58 15.80
N ASP A 419 0.87 3.34 15.86
CA ASP A 419 0.05 2.13 15.96
C ASP A 419 0.68 1.06 16.87
N SER A 420 0.19 0.96 18.08
CA SER A 420 0.58 -0.08 19.04
C SER A 420 -0.27 -1.36 18.92
N THR A 421 -1.26 -1.39 18.04
CA THR A 421 -2.22 -2.51 17.91
C THR A 421 -1.74 -3.61 16.97
N ARG A 422 -0.71 -3.32 16.16
CA ARG A 422 -0.14 -4.25 15.18
C ARG A 422 1.35 -4.47 15.44
N PRO A 423 1.89 -5.65 15.10
CA PRO A 423 3.34 -5.85 15.08
C PRO A 423 3.99 -5.04 13.96
N CYS A 424 5.28 -4.77 14.15
CA CYS A 424 6.14 -4.11 13.16
C CYS A 424 7.39 -4.96 12.93
N ILE A 425 7.66 -5.26 11.68
CA ILE A 425 8.97 -5.74 11.22
C ILE A 425 9.77 -4.51 10.85
N ASP A 426 10.89 -4.28 11.48
CA ASP A 426 11.71 -3.08 11.24
C ASP A 426 12.29 -3.05 9.84
N THR A 427 12.89 -4.15 9.39
CA THR A 427 13.37 -4.37 8.02
C THR A 427 13.20 -5.84 7.67
N SER A 428 12.41 -6.14 6.63
CA SER A 428 12.17 -7.52 6.22
C SER A 428 13.41 -8.13 5.59
N GLY A 429 13.76 -9.33 6.05
CA GLY A 429 14.75 -10.22 5.45
C GLY A 429 16.18 -10.03 5.91
N ASN A 430 16.65 -8.83 6.20
CA ASN A 430 18.04 -8.63 6.63
C ASN A 430 18.30 -7.32 7.38
N PHE A 431 19.29 -7.38 8.23
CA PHE A 431 19.84 -6.31 9.06
C PHE A 431 18.84 -5.77 10.07
N HIS A 432 18.08 -6.67 10.71
CA HIS A 432 17.23 -6.33 11.84
C HIS A 432 17.97 -5.63 12.97
N VAL A 433 17.33 -4.63 13.55
CA VAL A 433 17.84 -3.83 14.68
C VAL A 433 16.89 -3.93 15.87
N MET A 434 15.60 -3.69 15.65
CA MET A 434 14.55 -3.75 16.66
C MET A 434 13.22 -4.13 16.00
N SER A 435 12.74 -5.34 16.21
CA SER A 435 11.58 -5.89 15.53
C SER A 435 10.67 -6.67 16.49
N ASP A 436 9.35 -6.66 16.25
CA ASP A 436 8.41 -7.56 16.96
C ASP A 436 8.47 -8.99 16.39
N ILE A 437 8.93 -9.14 15.16
CA ILE A 437 9.03 -10.39 14.42
C ILE A 437 10.38 -10.43 13.72
N PHE A 438 11.08 -11.54 13.83
CA PHE A 438 12.34 -11.77 13.11
C PHE A 438 12.06 -12.63 11.88
N ASP A 439 12.02 -12.00 10.70
CA ASP A 439 11.78 -12.69 9.45
C ASP A 439 13.05 -12.85 8.62
N VAL A 440 13.04 -13.78 7.68
CA VAL A 440 14.19 -14.06 6.81
C VAL A 440 13.77 -14.25 5.37
N HIS A 441 14.66 -13.88 4.44
CA HIS A 441 14.57 -14.20 3.02
C HIS A 441 15.47 -15.39 2.69
N ASP A 442 14.93 -16.43 2.08
CA ASP A 442 15.71 -17.60 1.68
C ASP A 442 15.30 -18.14 0.31
N TYR A 443 16.14 -17.91 -0.67
CA TYR A 443 15.95 -18.37 -2.04
C TYR A 443 16.68 -19.67 -2.36
N GLU A 444 16.95 -20.51 -1.36
CA GLU A 444 17.43 -21.88 -1.58
C GLU A 444 16.42 -22.66 -2.44
N GLN A 445 16.89 -23.31 -3.49
CA GLN A 445 16.06 -23.99 -4.48
C GLN A 445 15.98 -25.51 -4.27
N ASP A 446 16.86 -26.09 -3.47
CA ASP A 446 16.80 -27.49 -3.11
C ASP A 446 15.88 -27.70 -1.89
N PRO A 447 14.70 -28.34 -2.06
CA PRO A 447 13.75 -28.53 -0.96
C PRO A 447 14.32 -29.27 0.24
N LYS A 448 15.29 -30.16 0.02
CA LYS A 448 15.93 -30.93 1.11
C LYS A 448 16.83 -30.02 1.94
N ILE A 449 17.69 -29.23 1.29
CA ILE A 449 18.56 -28.27 1.98
C ILE A 449 17.70 -27.23 2.69
N PHE A 450 16.69 -26.69 2.02
CA PHE A 450 15.75 -25.73 2.61
C PHE A 450 15.08 -26.28 3.88
N LYS A 451 14.57 -27.51 3.81
CA LYS A 451 13.97 -28.17 4.97
C LYS A 451 14.98 -28.37 6.12
N GLU A 452 16.19 -28.86 5.80
CA GLU A 452 17.26 -29.05 6.80
C GLU A 452 17.66 -27.75 7.51
N ASN A 453 17.58 -26.59 6.81
CA ASN A 453 17.82 -25.28 7.41
C ASN A 453 16.79 -24.95 8.50
N TYR A 454 15.49 -25.17 8.24
CA TYR A 454 14.41 -24.80 9.14
C TYR A 454 14.07 -25.86 10.21
N ASP A 455 14.42 -27.13 9.99
CA ASP A 455 14.29 -28.18 11.02
C ASP A 455 15.12 -27.87 12.27
N LYS A 456 16.19 -27.08 12.14
CA LYS A 456 17.02 -26.63 13.28
C LYS A 456 16.26 -25.75 14.25
N LEU A 457 15.31 -24.93 13.78
CA LEU A 457 14.50 -24.09 14.65
C LEU A 457 13.74 -24.94 15.68
N VAL A 458 13.19 -26.08 15.25
CA VAL A 458 12.46 -27.01 16.14
C VAL A 458 13.41 -27.85 17.00
N SER A 459 14.54 -28.30 16.44
CA SER A 459 15.42 -29.24 17.11
C SER A 459 16.34 -28.62 18.17
N ASP A 460 16.84 -27.42 17.96
CA ASP A 460 17.78 -26.73 18.84
C ASP A 460 17.55 -25.24 19.02
N GLY A 461 16.47 -24.68 18.43
CA GLY A 461 16.13 -23.25 18.52
C GLY A 461 16.92 -22.33 17.59
N THR A 462 17.67 -22.89 16.63
CA THR A 462 18.48 -22.11 15.69
C THR A 462 17.65 -21.75 14.44
N LEU A 463 17.38 -20.49 14.24
CA LEU A 463 16.82 -20.00 12.99
C LEU A 463 17.93 -19.87 11.94
N PHE A 464 17.69 -20.41 10.74
CA PHE A 464 18.59 -20.21 9.61
C PHE A 464 18.53 -18.75 9.15
N ASP A 465 19.68 -18.09 9.11
CA ASP A 465 19.82 -16.70 8.70
C ASP A 465 21.11 -16.54 7.89
N ARG A 466 21.03 -15.95 6.70
CA ARG A 466 22.19 -15.67 5.83
C ARG A 466 23.03 -14.48 6.34
N HIS A 467 22.49 -13.72 7.27
CA HIS A 467 23.07 -12.49 7.82
C HIS A 467 23.41 -12.61 9.32
N ASP A 468 23.63 -13.83 9.83
CA ASP A 468 23.89 -14.14 11.23
C ASP A 468 25.13 -13.44 11.83
N SER A 469 26.04 -12.95 10.98
CA SER A 469 27.17 -12.11 11.38
C SER A 469 26.77 -10.67 11.71
N ARG A 470 25.64 -10.17 11.16
CA ARG A 470 25.17 -8.78 11.26
C ARG A 470 23.97 -8.61 12.19
N GLN A 471 23.10 -9.60 12.25
CA GLN A 471 21.90 -9.61 13.08
C GLN A 471 21.82 -10.86 13.96
N LYS A 472 20.98 -10.85 15.00
CA LYS A 472 20.90 -11.95 15.96
C LYS A 472 19.44 -12.28 16.27
N TYR A 473 19.04 -13.50 15.96
CA TYR A 473 17.79 -14.08 16.40
C TYR A 473 17.83 -14.36 17.91
N ALA A 474 16.84 -13.92 18.66
CA ALA A 474 16.76 -14.08 20.11
C ALA A 474 15.49 -14.85 20.57
N GLY A 475 14.75 -15.47 19.63
CA GLY A 475 13.56 -16.26 19.93
C GLY A 475 12.24 -15.53 19.66
N GLU A 476 12.27 -14.48 18.84
CA GLU A 476 11.09 -13.78 18.36
C GLU A 476 10.21 -14.70 17.50
N PRO A 477 8.91 -14.43 17.36
CA PRO A 477 8.07 -15.06 16.34
C PRO A 477 8.71 -14.91 14.94
N THR A 478 8.64 -15.94 14.10
CA THR A 478 9.35 -15.94 12.83
C THR A 478 8.53 -16.54 11.68
N PHE A 479 8.83 -16.11 10.48
CA PHE A 479 8.38 -16.71 9.21
C PHE A 479 9.37 -16.42 8.09
N VAL A 480 9.29 -17.18 7.00
CA VAL A 480 10.07 -16.91 5.79
C VAL A 480 9.28 -15.95 4.92
N SER A 481 9.65 -14.68 4.97
CA SER A 481 8.93 -13.57 4.35
C SER A 481 9.22 -13.38 2.86
N GLU A 482 10.22 -14.10 2.32
CA GLU A 482 10.43 -14.30 0.89
C GLU A 482 11.12 -15.64 0.63
N TYR A 483 10.55 -16.43 -0.27
CA TYR A 483 11.16 -17.70 -0.72
C TYR A 483 10.69 -18.05 -2.12
N GLY A 484 11.35 -19.04 -2.71
CA GLY A 484 11.00 -19.61 -4.00
C GLY A 484 11.50 -18.74 -5.15
N GLY A 485 10.70 -17.85 -5.67
CA GLY A 485 11.06 -17.00 -6.80
C GLY A 485 11.48 -17.80 -8.04
N ILE A 486 10.90 -18.98 -8.23
CA ILE A 486 11.32 -19.97 -9.21
C ILE A 486 11.06 -19.45 -10.63
N LYS A 487 12.12 -19.24 -11.40
CA LYS A 487 12.00 -18.77 -12.80
C LYS A 487 11.19 -19.76 -13.65
N TRP A 488 10.12 -19.26 -14.28
CA TRP A 488 9.33 -20.03 -15.25
C TRP A 488 8.74 -19.15 -16.34
N VAL A 489 9.23 -19.32 -17.57
CA VAL A 489 8.79 -18.55 -18.75
C VAL A 489 7.77 -19.35 -19.54
N VAL A 490 6.62 -18.76 -19.85
CA VAL A 490 5.60 -19.35 -20.72
C VAL A 490 5.78 -18.84 -22.15
N GLY A 491 5.82 -19.75 -23.12
CA GLY A 491 5.98 -19.43 -24.55
C GLY A 491 7.43 -19.39 -25.02
N GLU A 492 7.79 -18.41 -25.83
CA GLU A 492 9.17 -18.26 -26.33
C GLU A 492 10.12 -17.89 -25.20
N GLN A 493 11.35 -18.45 -25.25
CA GLN A 493 12.37 -18.13 -24.25
C GLN A 493 12.78 -16.64 -24.38
N ASP A 494 12.58 -15.90 -23.29
CA ASP A 494 13.12 -14.56 -23.15
C ASP A 494 14.50 -14.63 -22.48
N GLU A 495 15.54 -14.24 -23.21
CA GLU A 495 16.92 -14.24 -22.69
C GLU A 495 17.10 -13.28 -21.52
N ASN A 496 16.28 -12.24 -21.42
CA ASN A 496 16.30 -11.25 -20.34
C ASN A 496 15.45 -11.68 -19.13
N ALA A 497 14.65 -12.76 -19.26
CA ALA A 497 13.82 -13.23 -18.17
C ALA A 497 14.65 -13.53 -16.93
N TRP A 498 14.22 -12.99 -15.79
CA TRP A 498 14.90 -13.11 -14.52
C TRP A 498 14.07 -13.90 -13.50
N GLY A 499 14.72 -14.51 -12.53
CA GLY A 499 14.17 -15.25 -11.40
C GLY A 499 15.29 -16.00 -10.67
N TYR A 500 14.97 -16.54 -9.50
CA TYR A 500 15.97 -17.16 -8.62
C TYR A 500 16.33 -18.58 -9.06
N GLY A 501 17.62 -18.90 -8.90
CA GLY A 501 18.18 -20.24 -9.16
C GLY A 501 18.10 -20.68 -10.62
N ASN A 502 18.31 -21.99 -10.84
CA ASN A 502 18.20 -22.59 -12.17
C ASN A 502 16.73 -22.86 -12.51
N ALA A 503 16.30 -22.41 -13.69
CA ALA A 503 14.95 -22.70 -14.16
C ALA A 503 14.68 -24.22 -14.23
N PRO A 504 13.52 -24.69 -13.76
CA PRO A 504 13.09 -26.07 -13.94
C PRO A 504 12.98 -26.41 -15.43
N ARG A 505 13.18 -27.67 -15.78
CA ARG A 505 13.10 -28.14 -17.17
C ARG A 505 11.69 -28.54 -17.57
N THR A 506 10.85 -28.87 -16.61
CA THR A 506 9.47 -29.31 -16.80
C THR A 506 8.56 -28.67 -15.74
N GLU A 507 7.28 -28.59 -16.07
CA GLU A 507 6.24 -28.16 -15.12
C GLU A 507 6.23 -29.03 -13.85
N ASN A 508 6.37 -30.34 -13.99
CA ASN A 508 6.45 -31.23 -12.83
C ASN A 508 7.67 -30.92 -11.93
N GLU A 509 8.82 -30.59 -12.49
CA GLU A 509 9.99 -30.19 -11.70
C GLU A 509 9.73 -28.87 -10.95
N PHE A 510 9.02 -27.93 -11.57
CA PHE A 510 8.57 -26.71 -10.90
C PHE A 510 7.65 -27.03 -9.73
N ILE A 511 6.59 -27.80 -9.97
CA ILE A 511 5.59 -28.15 -8.96
C ILE A 511 6.22 -28.91 -7.79
N GLU A 512 7.08 -29.89 -8.05
CA GLU A 512 7.76 -30.67 -6.99
C GLU A 512 8.70 -29.78 -6.16
N ARG A 513 9.43 -28.86 -6.79
CA ARG A 513 10.27 -27.88 -6.09
C ARG A 513 9.42 -26.95 -5.23
N TYR A 514 8.39 -26.34 -5.81
CA TYR A 514 7.45 -25.48 -5.11
C TYR A 514 6.84 -26.19 -3.90
N ARG A 515 6.32 -27.42 -4.12
CA ARG A 515 5.73 -28.27 -3.08
C ARG A 515 6.71 -28.49 -1.93
N GLY A 516 7.91 -28.95 -2.24
CA GLY A 516 8.88 -29.30 -1.22
C GLY A 516 9.34 -28.12 -0.37
N LEU A 517 9.50 -26.92 -0.99
CA LEU A 517 9.81 -25.69 -0.26
C LEU A 517 8.64 -25.28 0.64
N THR A 518 7.41 -25.27 0.12
CA THR A 518 6.22 -24.84 0.86
C THR A 518 5.87 -25.81 2.00
N GLU A 519 5.93 -27.13 1.76
CA GLU A 519 5.67 -28.14 2.78
C GLU A 519 6.70 -28.12 3.92
N ALA A 520 7.95 -27.73 3.65
CA ALA A 520 8.95 -27.54 4.70
C ALA A 520 8.53 -26.46 5.72
N LEU A 521 7.92 -25.36 5.24
CA LEU A 521 7.44 -24.29 6.09
C LEU A 521 6.12 -24.63 6.80
N LEU A 522 5.17 -25.25 6.08
CA LEU A 522 3.91 -25.73 6.66
C LEU A 522 4.13 -26.78 7.75
N GLY A 523 5.16 -27.60 7.61
CA GLY A 523 5.52 -28.66 8.58
C GLY A 523 6.25 -28.16 9.82
N ASN A 524 6.66 -26.91 9.88
CA ASN A 524 7.38 -26.35 11.03
C ASN A 524 6.43 -25.78 12.09
N GLU A 525 6.45 -26.36 13.31
CA GLU A 525 5.52 -25.99 14.39
C GLU A 525 5.87 -24.66 15.09
N LEU A 526 7.01 -24.05 14.78
CA LEU A 526 7.46 -22.77 15.33
C LEU A 526 7.43 -21.63 14.30
N MET A 527 6.86 -21.87 13.12
CA MET A 527 6.77 -20.89 12.04
C MET A 527 5.30 -20.54 11.75
N PHE A 528 4.95 -19.25 11.81
CA PHE A 528 3.56 -18.82 11.66
C PHE A 528 3.17 -18.43 10.23
N GLY A 529 4.08 -18.51 9.27
CA GLY A 529 3.74 -18.13 7.90
C GLY A 529 4.86 -18.30 6.89
N PHE A 530 4.51 -18.00 5.66
CA PHE A 530 5.44 -17.86 4.54
C PHE A 530 4.96 -16.77 3.59
N CYS A 531 5.85 -16.26 2.72
CA CYS A 531 5.49 -15.41 1.59
C CYS A 531 6.26 -15.88 0.34
N TYR A 532 5.53 -16.39 -0.66
CA TYR A 532 6.11 -16.82 -1.93
C TYR A 532 6.38 -15.66 -2.87
N THR A 533 7.54 -15.60 -3.50
CA THR A 533 7.92 -14.62 -4.52
C THR A 533 7.71 -15.22 -5.91
N GLN A 534 6.69 -14.81 -6.71
CA GLN A 534 5.69 -13.79 -6.47
C GLN A 534 4.33 -14.17 -7.10
N LEU A 535 3.33 -13.30 -7.01
CA LEU A 535 1.99 -13.60 -7.51
C LEU A 535 1.97 -13.69 -9.04
N TYR A 536 2.45 -12.67 -9.73
CA TYR A 536 2.48 -12.59 -11.20
C TYR A 536 3.81 -12.02 -11.69
N ASP A 537 4.11 -12.28 -12.95
CA ASP A 537 5.28 -11.71 -13.61
C ASP A 537 5.18 -10.19 -13.72
N ILE A 538 6.34 -9.54 -13.69
CA ILE A 538 6.44 -8.10 -13.95
C ILE A 538 7.61 -7.88 -14.91
N GLU A 539 7.31 -7.41 -16.12
CA GLU A 539 8.31 -7.14 -17.15
C GLU A 539 9.29 -8.32 -17.35
N GLN A 540 10.59 -8.14 -17.06
CA GLN A 540 11.60 -9.21 -17.17
C GLN A 540 11.61 -10.17 -15.98
N GLU A 541 11.03 -9.84 -14.84
CA GLU A 541 10.96 -10.76 -13.70
C GLU A 541 9.82 -11.77 -13.90
N GLN A 542 10.21 -13.01 -14.33
CA GLN A 542 9.27 -14.05 -14.73
C GLN A 542 9.32 -15.25 -13.78
N ASN A 543 9.00 -15.00 -12.53
CA ASN A 543 8.93 -15.99 -11.44
C ASN A 543 7.55 -16.04 -10.75
N GLY A 544 6.56 -15.32 -11.28
CA GLY A 544 5.18 -15.36 -10.82
C GLY A 544 4.49 -16.69 -11.11
N LEU A 545 3.41 -16.99 -10.37
CA LEU A 545 2.51 -18.11 -10.66
C LEU A 545 1.54 -17.78 -11.80
N TYR A 546 1.35 -16.49 -12.07
CA TYR A 546 0.56 -15.95 -13.18
C TYR A 546 1.47 -15.12 -14.10
N THR A 547 1.03 -14.93 -15.34
CA THR A 547 1.70 -14.00 -16.28
C THR A 547 1.47 -12.56 -15.85
N TYR A 548 2.15 -11.59 -16.49
CA TYR A 548 1.92 -10.16 -16.27
C TYR A 548 0.47 -9.72 -16.58
N ASP A 549 -0.24 -10.47 -17.45
CA ASP A 549 -1.66 -10.26 -17.78
C ASP A 549 -2.61 -11.03 -16.87
N ARG A 550 -2.11 -11.59 -15.75
CA ARG A 550 -2.88 -12.38 -14.77
C ARG A 550 -3.47 -13.66 -15.32
N GLU A 551 -2.90 -14.22 -16.39
CA GLU A 551 -3.26 -15.54 -16.87
C GLU A 551 -2.48 -16.62 -16.09
N PRO A 552 -3.12 -17.72 -15.68
CA PRO A 552 -2.44 -18.77 -14.92
C PRO A 552 -1.37 -19.47 -15.77
N LYS A 553 -0.18 -19.66 -15.20
CA LYS A 553 0.90 -20.42 -15.85
C LYS A 553 0.76 -21.93 -15.68
N PHE A 554 -0.06 -22.35 -14.73
CA PHE A 554 -0.20 -23.74 -14.28
C PHE A 554 -1.66 -24.07 -13.96
N ASP A 555 -1.94 -25.35 -13.66
CA ASP A 555 -3.19 -25.73 -13.00
C ASP A 555 -3.18 -25.23 -11.54
N MET A 556 -3.87 -24.13 -11.29
CA MET A 556 -3.88 -23.48 -9.99
C MET A 556 -4.53 -24.31 -8.88
N THR A 557 -5.30 -25.37 -9.21
CA THR A 557 -5.86 -26.29 -8.21
C THR A 557 -4.75 -27.07 -7.48
N VAL A 558 -3.62 -27.31 -8.14
CA VAL A 558 -2.44 -27.95 -7.55
C VAL A 558 -1.81 -27.04 -6.49
N PHE A 559 -1.62 -25.76 -6.82
CA PHE A 559 -1.05 -24.76 -5.89
C PHE A 559 -2.00 -24.49 -4.74
N HIS A 560 -3.30 -24.38 -5.01
CA HIS A 560 -4.31 -24.28 -3.96
C HIS A 560 -4.21 -25.45 -2.98
N GLY A 561 -4.11 -26.68 -3.47
CA GLY A 561 -3.98 -27.85 -2.63
C GLY A 561 -2.71 -27.85 -1.76
N ILE A 562 -1.59 -27.33 -2.29
CA ILE A 562 -0.33 -27.20 -1.54
C ILE A 562 -0.45 -26.11 -0.47
N ASN A 563 -0.84 -24.90 -0.88
CA ASN A 563 -0.85 -23.72 -0.01
C ASN A 563 -1.89 -23.81 1.10
N SER A 564 -3.09 -24.36 0.81
CA SER A 564 -4.18 -24.49 1.78
C SER A 564 -4.03 -25.70 2.74
N ALA A 565 -2.96 -26.49 2.60
CA ALA A 565 -2.69 -27.57 3.54
C ALA A 565 -2.53 -27.04 4.97
N LYS A 566 -2.98 -27.84 5.96
CA LYS A 566 -2.91 -27.47 7.38
C LYS A 566 -1.45 -27.33 7.81
N ALA A 567 -1.11 -26.20 8.40
CA ALA A 567 0.22 -25.97 8.98
C ALA A 567 0.33 -26.59 10.38
N ALA A 568 1.54 -27.02 10.74
CA ALA A 568 1.82 -27.68 12.02
C ALA A 568 1.51 -26.78 13.24
N ILE A 569 1.67 -25.47 13.12
CA ILE A 569 1.39 -24.49 14.18
C ILE A 569 -0.13 -24.22 14.35
N GLU A 570 -0.96 -24.58 13.38
CA GLU A 570 -2.42 -24.40 13.46
C GLU A 570 -3.05 -25.52 14.32
N GLU A 571 -3.99 -25.14 15.19
CA GLU A 571 -4.73 -26.08 16.07
C GLU A 571 -5.81 -26.88 15.37
#